data_3e42575e344e25f5a55a03806a5c73b7
#
_entry.id   3e42575e344e25f5a55a03806a5c73b7
#
_cell.length_a   1.000
_cell.length_b   1.000
_cell.length_c   1.000
_cell.angle_alpha   90.00
_cell.angle_beta   90.00
_cell.angle_gamma   90.00
#
_symmetry.space_group_name_H-M   'P 1'
#
loop_
_entity.id
_entity.type
_entity.pdbx_description
1 polymer ?
#
loop_
_entity_poly.entity_id
_entity_poly.type
_entity_poly.pdbx_seq_one_letter_code
_entity_poly.pdbx_strand_id
1 'polypeptide(L)'
;MDKNMNVSWEAEEYISRDKNTGWYVALVIIGLAATAGAVLIKWWTFAALIVVSVVALIVYSVRPPRMLKYSLNNKGLKEGNKTYSFEDYKSFGVINDGGHFAIVLTPRKRFSGRTWVYFPENSGEKIVDAFGARLPMEEVKLDVVDKIVRLLRI
;
A
#
# COMPACT_ATOMS: atom_id res chain seq x y z
N MET A 1 -26.07 -11.79 -21.50
CA MET A 1 -26.09 -10.31 -21.61
C MET A 1 -24.77 -9.80 -21.08
N ASP A 2 -23.90 -9.44 -21.99
CA ASP A 2 -22.61 -8.84 -21.62
C ASP A 2 -22.85 -7.41 -21.18
N LYS A 3 -23.14 -7.23 -19.89
CA LYS A 3 -23.02 -5.92 -19.29
C LYS A 3 -21.54 -5.55 -19.37
N ASN A 4 -21.20 -4.63 -20.23
CA ASN A 4 -19.92 -3.94 -20.21
C ASN A 4 -19.78 -3.30 -18.81
N MET A 5 -19.20 -4.07 -17.90
CA MET A 5 -18.95 -3.58 -16.55
C MET A 5 -17.72 -2.69 -16.59
N ASN A 6 -17.94 -1.41 -16.85
CA ASN A 6 -16.93 -0.39 -16.65
C ASN A 6 -17.23 0.31 -15.33
N VAL A 7 -16.53 -0.10 -14.29
CA VAL A 7 -16.56 0.58 -13.00
C VAL A 7 -15.24 1.31 -12.83
N SER A 8 -15.29 2.60 -12.62
CA SER A 8 -14.09 3.41 -12.38
C SER A 8 -14.23 4.16 -11.06
N TRP A 9 -13.12 4.23 -10.32
CA TRP A 9 -13.04 4.99 -9.08
C TRP A 9 -11.62 5.54 -8.90
N GLU A 10 -11.50 6.49 -8.01
CA GLU A 10 -10.21 7.02 -7.59
C GLU A 10 -9.97 6.60 -6.14
N ALA A 11 -8.77 6.14 -5.86
CA ALA A 11 -8.35 5.80 -4.51
C ALA A 11 -6.87 6.13 -4.31
N GLU A 12 -6.48 6.29 -3.07
CA GLU A 12 -5.08 6.45 -2.73
C GLU A 12 -4.30 5.15 -3.00
N GLU A 13 -3.08 5.29 -3.53
CA GLU A 13 -2.19 4.16 -3.81
C GLU A 13 -1.89 3.33 -2.55
N TYR A 14 -1.85 3.99 -1.41
CA TYR A 14 -1.66 3.38 -0.10
C TYR A 14 -2.31 4.26 0.97
N ILE A 15 -2.69 3.66 2.09
CA ILE A 15 -3.21 4.41 3.22
C ILE A 15 -2.05 5.16 3.86
N SER A 16 -2.08 6.49 3.73
CA SER A 16 -1.17 7.33 4.51
C SER A 16 -1.65 7.35 5.95
N ARG A 17 -0.89 6.75 6.84
CA ARG A 17 -1.08 7.02 8.26
C ARG A 17 -0.43 8.35 8.58
N ASP A 18 -1.23 9.32 8.97
CA ASP A 18 -0.71 10.58 9.48
C ASP A 18 0.20 10.30 10.67
N LYS A 19 1.49 10.51 10.45
CA LYS A 19 2.46 10.34 11.52
C LYS A 19 2.32 11.49 12.49
N ASN A 20 2.14 11.15 13.76
CA ASN A 20 2.04 12.13 14.82
C ASN A 20 3.32 12.97 14.89
N THR A 21 3.18 14.25 15.22
CA THR A 21 4.30 15.19 15.46
C THR A 21 5.37 14.58 16.38
N GLY A 22 4.96 13.81 17.40
CA GLY A 22 5.86 13.09 18.28
C GLY A 22 6.81 12.11 17.58
N TRP A 23 6.38 11.49 16.50
CA TRP A 23 7.22 10.60 15.70
C TRP A 23 8.36 11.36 15.02
N TYR A 24 8.08 12.53 14.44
CA TYR A 24 9.10 13.37 13.81
C TYR A 24 10.10 13.92 14.85
N VAL A 25 9.61 14.33 15.99
CA VAL A 25 10.46 14.80 17.11
C VAL A 25 11.38 13.67 17.59
N ALA A 26 10.84 12.47 17.79
CA ALA A 26 11.63 11.31 18.17
C ALA A 26 12.70 10.96 17.12
N LEU A 27 12.37 10.99 15.85
CA LEU A 27 13.29 10.72 14.76
C LEU A 27 14.46 11.73 14.75
N VAL A 28 14.16 13.02 14.92
CA VAL A 28 15.18 14.08 14.98
C VAL A 28 16.07 13.92 16.21
N ILE A 29 15.51 13.66 17.38
CA ILE A 29 16.28 13.46 18.61
C ILE A 29 17.21 12.26 18.50
N ILE A 30 16.73 11.13 18.01
CA ILE A 30 17.53 9.92 17.81
C ILE A 30 18.63 10.19 16.77
N GLY A 31 18.29 10.87 15.67
CA GLY A 31 19.24 11.25 14.63
C GLY A 31 20.36 12.15 15.15
N LEU A 32 20.03 13.15 15.97
CA LEU A 32 21.00 14.06 16.59
C LEU A 32 21.91 13.32 17.58
N ALA A 33 21.35 12.45 18.41
CA ALA A 33 22.12 11.65 19.36
C ALA A 33 23.10 10.72 18.65
N ALA A 34 22.64 10.02 17.60
CA ALA A 34 23.47 9.14 16.79
C ALA A 34 24.57 9.90 16.05
N THR A 35 24.26 11.08 15.50
CA THR A 35 25.23 11.97 14.85
C THR A 35 26.28 12.45 15.82
N ALA A 36 25.89 12.91 17.02
CA ALA A 36 26.81 13.33 18.05
C ALA A 36 27.75 12.19 18.47
N GLY A 37 27.22 10.97 18.65
CA GLY A 37 28.04 9.79 18.94
C GLY A 37 29.06 9.49 17.83
N ALA A 38 28.65 9.55 16.58
CA ALA A 38 29.54 9.34 15.43
C ALA A 38 30.66 10.40 15.35
N VAL A 39 30.35 11.66 15.65
CA VAL A 39 31.34 12.75 15.69
C VAL A 39 32.35 12.54 16.85
N LEU A 40 31.89 12.11 18.01
CA LEU A 40 32.77 11.85 19.16
C LEU A 40 33.81 10.75 18.87
N ILE A 41 33.42 9.72 18.10
CA ILE A 41 34.34 8.66 17.66
C ILE A 41 35.08 9.00 16.35
N LYS A 42 34.99 10.28 15.92
CA LYS A 42 35.62 10.81 14.69
C LYS A 42 35.21 10.09 13.37
N TRP A 43 34.04 9.49 13.32
CA TRP A 43 33.47 8.85 12.13
C TRP A 43 32.64 9.86 11.31
N TRP A 44 33.31 10.79 10.71
CA TRP A 44 32.69 11.91 9.98
C TRP A 44 31.79 11.46 8.82
N THR A 45 32.22 10.46 8.05
CA THR A 45 31.42 9.92 6.95
C THR A 45 30.13 9.29 7.44
N PHE A 46 30.20 8.57 8.56
CA PHE A 46 29.02 7.95 9.17
C PHE A 46 28.07 8.99 9.76
N ALA A 47 28.57 10.04 10.38
CA ALA A 47 27.78 11.16 10.85
C ALA A 47 27.03 11.85 9.70
N ALA A 48 27.68 12.10 8.58
CA ALA A 48 27.06 12.66 7.38
C ALA A 48 25.98 11.73 6.82
N LEU A 49 26.20 10.42 6.79
CA LEU A 49 25.23 9.43 6.35
C LEU A 49 23.98 9.43 7.22
N ILE A 50 24.10 9.53 8.54
CA ILE A 50 22.96 9.61 9.46
C ILE A 50 22.12 10.85 9.17
N VAL A 51 22.74 12.01 9.03
CA VAL A 51 22.03 13.27 8.74
C VAL A 51 21.26 13.16 7.43
N VAL A 52 21.90 12.68 6.35
CA VAL A 52 21.25 12.50 5.05
C VAL A 52 20.07 11.51 5.16
N SER A 53 20.24 10.42 5.89
CA SER A 53 19.18 9.42 6.08
C SER A 53 17.97 9.99 6.83
N VAL A 54 18.20 10.77 7.88
CA VAL A 54 17.10 11.42 8.64
C VAL A 54 16.35 12.40 7.76
N VAL A 55 17.06 13.24 7.01
CA VAL A 55 16.44 14.20 6.09
C VAL A 55 15.64 13.46 5.01
N ALA A 56 16.20 12.40 4.43
CA ALA A 56 15.51 11.60 3.42
C ALA A 56 14.23 10.96 3.96
N LEU A 57 14.26 10.43 5.19
CA LEU A 57 13.08 9.85 5.84
C LEU A 57 11.99 10.90 6.09
N ILE A 58 12.36 12.09 6.53
CA ILE A 58 11.41 13.19 6.74
C ILE A 58 10.77 13.59 5.41
N VAL A 59 11.59 13.85 4.39
CA VAL A 59 11.10 14.24 3.05
C VAL A 59 10.17 13.17 2.47
N TYR A 60 10.54 11.91 2.61
CA TYR A 60 9.69 10.81 2.14
C TYR A 60 8.37 10.71 2.90
N SER A 61 8.40 10.93 4.21
CA SER A 61 7.23 10.84 5.08
C SER A 61 6.19 11.95 4.85
N VAL A 62 6.63 13.11 4.40
CA VAL A 62 5.74 14.28 4.15
C VAL A 62 5.06 14.21 2.78
N ARG A 63 5.53 13.34 1.89
CA ARG A 63 4.91 13.22 0.55
C ARG A 63 3.50 12.66 0.67
N PRO A 64 2.48 13.37 0.11
CA PRO A 64 1.12 12.85 0.08
C PRO A 64 1.06 11.60 -0.82
N PRO A 65 0.17 10.65 -0.51
CA PRO A 65 -0.09 9.52 -1.39
C PRO A 65 -0.63 10.01 -2.72
N ARG A 66 -0.29 9.30 -3.79
CA ARG A 66 -0.82 9.62 -5.12
C ARG A 66 -2.24 9.08 -5.24
N MET A 67 -3.13 9.88 -5.79
CA MET A 67 -4.44 9.43 -6.22
C MET A 67 -4.28 8.65 -7.52
N LEU A 68 -4.67 7.39 -7.50
CA LEU A 68 -4.68 6.53 -8.67
C LEU A 68 -6.09 6.32 -9.17
N LYS A 69 -6.23 6.33 -10.49
CA LYS A 69 -7.48 5.98 -11.16
C LYS A 69 -7.52 4.49 -11.40
N TYR A 70 -8.52 3.86 -10.84
CA TYR A 70 -8.82 2.45 -11.06
C TYR A 70 -9.97 2.32 -12.04
N SER A 71 -9.85 1.41 -12.97
CA SER A 71 -10.90 1.07 -13.92
C SER A 71 -11.01 -0.44 -14.04
N LEU A 72 -12.18 -0.96 -13.74
CA LEU A 72 -12.48 -2.38 -13.85
C LEU A 72 -13.27 -2.61 -15.12
N ASN A 73 -12.77 -3.46 -15.99
CA ASN A 73 -13.40 -3.84 -17.24
C ASN A 73 -13.48 -5.37 -17.38
N ASN A 74 -14.06 -5.86 -18.47
CA ASN A 74 -14.23 -7.30 -18.70
C ASN A 74 -12.92 -8.09 -18.78
N LYS A 75 -11.79 -7.44 -19.02
CA LYS A 75 -10.47 -8.09 -19.17
C LYS A 75 -9.67 -8.09 -17.86
N GLY A 76 -9.95 -7.15 -16.98
CA GLY A 76 -9.21 -7.03 -15.74
C GLY A 76 -9.31 -5.64 -15.09
N LEU A 77 -8.45 -5.42 -14.12
CA LEU A 77 -8.30 -4.17 -13.41
C LEU A 77 -7.17 -3.35 -14.04
N LYS A 78 -7.45 -2.10 -14.32
CA LYS A 78 -6.46 -1.11 -14.74
C LYS A 78 -6.20 -0.14 -13.60
N GLU A 79 -4.96 -0.04 -13.19
CA GLU A 79 -4.46 0.88 -12.17
C GLU A 79 -3.49 1.86 -12.82
N GLY A 80 -3.94 3.07 -13.11
CA GLY A 80 -3.11 4.02 -13.86
C GLY A 80 -2.64 3.43 -15.19
N ASN A 81 -1.33 3.18 -15.30
CA ASN A 81 -0.71 2.58 -16.49
C ASN A 81 -0.54 1.05 -16.41
N LYS A 82 -0.83 0.44 -15.25
CA LYS A 82 -0.72 -1.01 -15.05
C LYS A 82 -2.06 -1.68 -15.32
N THR A 83 -2.01 -2.83 -15.95
CA THR A 83 -3.19 -3.67 -16.20
C THR A 83 -2.99 -5.02 -15.54
N TYR A 84 -3.96 -5.44 -14.74
CA TYR A 84 -3.99 -6.74 -14.06
C TYR A 84 -5.09 -7.57 -14.69
N SER A 85 -4.73 -8.66 -15.37
CA SER A 85 -5.70 -9.57 -15.96
C SER A 85 -6.34 -10.46 -14.91
N PHE A 86 -7.64 -10.72 -14.99
CA PHE A 86 -8.32 -11.68 -14.13
C PHE A 86 -7.74 -13.10 -14.23
N GLU A 87 -7.18 -13.44 -15.38
CA GLU A 87 -6.57 -14.77 -15.63
C GLU A 87 -5.33 -15.04 -14.76
N ASP A 88 -4.66 -13.98 -14.31
CA ASP A 88 -3.47 -14.09 -13.46
C ASP A 88 -3.80 -14.36 -11.99
N TYR A 89 -5.07 -14.22 -11.61
CA TYR A 89 -5.55 -14.38 -10.24
C TYR A 89 -6.47 -15.58 -10.09
N LYS A 90 -6.42 -16.25 -8.95
CA LYS A 90 -7.28 -17.39 -8.65
C LYS A 90 -8.50 -17.04 -7.81
N SER A 91 -8.39 -16.02 -6.97
CA SER A 91 -9.44 -15.59 -6.04
C SER A 91 -9.24 -14.15 -5.59
N PHE A 92 -10.25 -13.59 -4.99
CA PHE A 92 -10.18 -12.29 -4.32
C PHE A 92 -10.83 -12.36 -2.94
N GLY A 93 -10.42 -11.47 -2.06
CA GLY A 93 -11.06 -11.28 -0.76
C GLY A 93 -11.21 -9.81 -0.43
N VAL A 94 -12.14 -9.50 0.45
CA VAL A 94 -12.37 -8.14 0.95
C VAL A 94 -11.88 -8.06 2.38
N ILE A 95 -11.09 -7.06 2.69
CA ILE A 95 -10.62 -6.79 4.04
C ILE A 95 -10.91 -5.34 4.44
N ASN A 96 -11.04 -5.14 5.73
CA ASN A 96 -11.11 -3.81 6.34
C ASN A 96 -9.78 -3.52 7.03
N ASP A 97 -9.08 -2.50 6.56
CA ASP A 97 -7.80 -2.06 7.11
C ASP A 97 -7.96 -0.69 7.77
N GLY A 98 -8.30 -0.71 9.06
CA GLY A 98 -8.39 0.52 9.85
C GLY A 98 -9.46 1.52 9.36
N GLY A 99 -10.59 1.02 8.86
CA GLY A 99 -11.68 1.83 8.30
C GLY A 99 -11.61 2.03 6.79
N HIS A 100 -10.57 1.50 6.14
CA HIS A 100 -10.46 1.47 4.69
C HIS A 100 -10.69 0.06 4.15
N PHE A 101 -11.55 -0.05 3.15
CA PHE A 101 -11.82 -1.33 2.50
C PHE A 101 -10.82 -1.56 1.36
N ALA A 102 -10.35 -2.78 1.27
CA ALA A 102 -9.47 -3.20 0.20
C ALA A 102 -9.87 -4.56 -0.36
N ILE A 103 -9.70 -4.72 -1.66
CA ILE A 103 -9.73 -6.02 -2.32
C ILE A 103 -8.31 -6.56 -2.39
N VAL A 104 -8.14 -7.78 -1.94
CA VAL A 104 -6.89 -8.51 -2.02
C VAL A 104 -7.00 -9.57 -3.11
N LEU A 105 -6.24 -9.42 -4.16
CA LEU A 105 -6.18 -10.37 -5.26
C LEU A 105 -5.08 -11.40 -4.99
N THR A 106 -5.46 -12.67 -4.98
CA THR A 106 -4.53 -13.79 -4.79
C THR A 106 -4.05 -14.29 -6.15
N PRO A 107 -2.75 -14.17 -6.46
CA PRO A 107 -2.23 -14.58 -7.75
C PRO A 107 -2.20 -16.11 -7.91
N ARG A 108 -2.28 -16.60 -9.15
CA ARG A 108 -2.09 -18.01 -9.48
C ARG A 108 -0.63 -18.45 -9.35
N LYS A 109 0.30 -17.54 -9.61
CA LYS A 109 1.74 -17.80 -9.50
C LYS A 109 2.17 -17.82 -8.02
N ARG A 110 2.85 -18.88 -7.63
CA ARG A 110 3.23 -19.16 -6.24
C ARG A 110 4.14 -18.10 -5.61
N PHE A 111 4.97 -17.44 -6.39
CA PHE A 111 5.93 -16.43 -5.93
C PHE A 111 5.54 -14.99 -6.27
N SER A 112 4.32 -14.77 -6.72
CA SER A 112 3.80 -13.43 -6.98
C SER A 112 3.15 -12.88 -5.73
N GLY A 113 3.48 -11.64 -5.37
CA GLY A 113 2.85 -10.97 -4.24
C GLY A 113 1.36 -10.73 -4.46
N ARG A 114 0.59 -10.68 -3.38
CA ARG A 114 -0.82 -10.29 -3.41
C ARG A 114 -0.95 -8.83 -3.85
N THR A 115 -1.95 -8.55 -4.66
CA THR A 115 -2.26 -7.18 -5.09
C THR A 115 -3.38 -6.62 -4.22
N TRP A 116 -3.15 -5.45 -3.67
CA TRP A 116 -4.09 -4.73 -2.81
C TRP A 116 -4.69 -3.56 -3.55
N VAL A 117 -6.00 -3.50 -3.58
CA VAL A 117 -6.75 -2.44 -4.28
C VAL A 117 -7.70 -1.80 -3.29
N TYR A 118 -7.43 -0.55 -2.92
CA TYR A 118 -8.30 0.21 -2.04
C TYR A 118 -9.47 0.79 -2.81
N PHE A 119 -10.61 0.90 -2.15
CA PHE A 119 -11.81 1.49 -2.72
C PHE A 119 -12.63 2.24 -1.66
N PRO A 120 -13.38 3.27 -2.07
CA PRO A 120 -14.26 3.99 -1.16
C PRO A 120 -15.48 3.15 -0.81
N GLU A 121 -15.97 3.29 0.42
CA GLU A 121 -17.11 2.53 0.97
C GLU A 121 -18.38 2.67 0.12
N ASN A 122 -18.66 3.87 -0.38
CA ASN A 122 -19.83 4.17 -1.20
C ASN A 122 -19.87 3.45 -2.56
N SER A 123 -18.73 2.98 -3.06
CA SER A 123 -18.64 2.23 -4.32
C SER A 123 -18.38 0.73 -4.10
N GLY A 124 -18.27 0.31 -2.85
CA GLY A 124 -17.82 -1.03 -2.47
C GLY A 124 -18.67 -2.17 -3.04
N GLU A 125 -19.98 -2.08 -2.94
CA GLU A 125 -20.89 -3.13 -3.45
C GLU A 125 -20.71 -3.37 -4.94
N LYS A 126 -20.66 -2.30 -5.74
CA LYS A 126 -20.50 -2.41 -7.20
C LYS A 126 -19.15 -3.03 -7.57
N ILE A 127 -18.10 -2.69 -6.83
CA ILE A 127 -16.75 -3.19 -7.06
C ILE A 127 -16.67 -4.67 -6.67
N VAL A 128 -17.19 -5.02 -5.50
CA VAL A 128 -17.21 -6.41 -5.02
C VAL A 128 -18.05 -7.31 -5.94
N ASP A 129 -19.20 -6.85 -6.39
CA ASP A 129 -20.05 -7.58 -7.33
C ASP A 129 -19.35 -7.78 -8.69
N ALA A 130 -18.64 -6.78 -9.16
CA ALA A 130 -17.88 -6.86 -10.39
C ALA A 130 -16.74 -7.88 -10.32
N PHE A 131 -16.02 -7.95 -9.21
CA PHE A 131 -15.01 -8.98 -8.97
C PHE A 131 -15.65 -10.36 -8.78
N GLY A 132 -16.75 -10.45 -8.03
CA GLY A 132 -17.46 -11.69 -7.78
C GLY A 132 -18.06 -12.35 -9.03
N ALA A 133 -18.34 -11.57 -10.07
CA ALA A 133 -18.77 -12.08 -11.36
C ALA A 133 -17.63 -12.78 -12.15
N ARG A 134 -16.38 -12.56 -11.79
CA ARG A 134 -15.20 -13.05 -12.51
C ARG A 134 -14.30 -13.98 -11.70
N LEU A 135 -14.22 -13.76 -10.40
CA LEU A 135 -13.34 -14.50 -9.49
C LEU A 135 -14.13 -15.01 -8.29
N PRO A 136 -13.80 -16.20 -7.75
CA PRO A 136 -14.38 -16.66 -6.51
C PRO A 136 -13.90 -15.81 -5.34
N MET A 137 -14.82 -15.50 -4.42
CA MET A 137 -14.52 -14.80 -3.18
C MET A 137 -14.01 -15.83 -2.16
N GLU A 138 -12.80 -15.59 -1.66
CA GLU A 138 -12.19 -16.39 -0.59
C GLU A 138 -11.91 -15.50 0.62
N GLU A 139 -12.03 -16.06 1.80
CA GLU A 139 -11.62 -15.38 3.02
C GLU A 139 -10.10 -15.22 3.05
N VAL A 140 -9.64 -13.97 3.12
CA VAL A 140 -8.21 -13.67 3.14
C VAL A 140 -7.69 -13.85 4.56
N LYS A 141 -6.94 -14.91 4.79
CA LYS A 141 -6.13 -15.08 6.01
C LYS A 141 -4.85 -14.26 5.83
N LEU A 142 -4.67 -13.26 6.69
CA LEU A 142 -3.43 -12.50 6.73
C LEU A 142 -2.32 -13.40 7.26
N ASP A 143 -1.35 -13.69 6.41
CA ASP A 143 -0.17 -14.44 6.78
C ASP A 143 0.75 -13.59 7.68
N VAL A 144 1.64 -14.24 8.43
CA VAL A 144 2.61 -13.55 9.29
C VAL A 144 3.44 -12.56 8.48
N VAL A 145 3.79 -12.90 7.24
CA VAL A 145 4.51 -12.04 6.31
C VAL A 145 3.70 -10.80 5.97
N ASP A 146 2.40 -10.94 5.70
CA ASP A 146 1.50 -9.81 5.43
C ASP A 146 1.41 -8.86 6.63
N LYS A 147 1.39 -9.40 7.85
CA LYS A 147 1.40 -8.62 9.10
C LYS A 147 2.71 -7.85 9.27
N ILE A 148 3.85 -8.46 8.97
CA ILE A 148 5.17 -7.84 9.06
C ILE A 148 5.30 -6.74 8.01
N VAL A 149 4.93 -6.99 6.76
CA VAL A 149 4.96 -5.99 5.69
C VAL A 149 4.07 -4.80 6.04
N ARG A 150 2.91 -5.07 6.66
CA ARG A 150 1.99 -4.03 7.12
C ARG A 150 2.55 -3.22 8.30
N LEU A 151 3.28 -3.86 9.20
CA LEU A 151 3.97 -3.21 10.30
C LEU A 151 5.13 -2.33 9.81
N LEU A 152 5.85 -2.79 8.78
CA LEU A 152 6.99 -2.10 8.17
C LEU A 152 6.56 -1.03 7.15
N ARG A 153 5.32 -1.04 6.70
CA ARG A 153 4.72 0.06 5.92
C ARG A 153 4.46 1.27 6.80
N ILE A 154 5.50 1.76 7.37
CA ILE A 154 5.47 2.99 8.16
C ILE A 154 5.52 4.19 7.22
#